data_aa105e4174ede754ab08c2f9be88a6d4
#
_entry.id   aa105e4174ede754ab08c2f9be88a6d4
#
_cell.length_a   1.000
_cell.length_b   1.000
_cell.length_c   1.000
_cell.angle_alpha   90.00
_cell.angle_beta   90.00
_cell.angle_gamma   90.00
#
_symmetry.space_group_name_H-M   'P 1'
#
loop_
_entity.id
_entity.type
_entity.pdbx_description
1 polymer ?
#
loop_
_entity_poly.entity_id
_entity_poly.type
_entity_poly.pdbx_seq_one_letter_code
_entity_poly.pdbx_strand_id
1 'polypeptide(L)'
;MFFLLLSEIQNQKEPLGSWSLNALLAKQGVCVSTATIGRYLKVMDSDGLTIRKSNQGRIITEKGENWLQSITEHLARAEVHDEASIGLRVNEYTDLLDLIQARKTIEMETVRLAAVNATQDELWKLRQSVSLYYRDVAENKSHDDSAYNFHTIIAEMSRNKYFKYLLDIMIFEEQKMEERMDKLVTKERGNVYVVQHDDILAALELRDADLAQQRMGAHIDTMLSDVKHQIEQIQALAKEDSVR
;
A
#
# COMPACT_ATOMS: atom_id res chain seq x y z
N MET A 1 -18.25 -3.38 21.55
CA MET A 1 -19.56 -3.55 22.22
C MET A 1 -20.63 -2.63 21.66
N PHE A 2 -20.43 -1.31 21.52
CA PHE A 2 -21.44 -0.39 20.93
C PHE A 2 -21.90 -0.86 19.55
N PHE A 3 -20.96 -1.22 18.68
CA PHE A 3 -21.25 -1.74 17.34
C PHE A 3 -22.23 -2.92 17.39
N LEU A 4 -21.95 -3.94 18.20
CA LEU A 4 -22.81 -5.13 18.34
C LEU A 4 -24.20 -4.78 18.85
N LEU A 5 -24.29 -3.93 19.88
CA LEU A 5 -25.58 -3.52 20.47
C LEU A 5 -26.42 -2.69 19.49
N LEU A 6 -25.80 -1.75 18.76
CA LEU A 6 -26.49 -0.94 17.76
C LEU A 6 -26.92 -1.76 16.54
N SER A 7 -26.08 -2.70 16.08
CA SER A 7 -26.43 -3.62 15.01
C SER A 7 -27.66 -4.46 15.35
N GLU A 8 -27.71 -5.00 16.58
CA GLU A 8 -28.89 -5.76 17.03
C GLU A 8 -30.14 -4.88 17.11
N ILE A 9 -30.04 -3.67 17.66
CA ILE A 9 -31.18 -2.74 17.75
C ILE A 9 -31.68 -2.36 16.36
N GLN A 10 -30.78 -2.13 15.40
CA GLN A 10 -31.14 -1.80 14.02
C GLN A 10 -31.81 -2.98 13.30
N ASN A 11 -31.25 -4.20 13.46
CA ASN A 11 -31.74 -5.40 12.77
C ASN A 11 -33.15 -5.80 13.18
N GLN A 12 -33.46 -5.68 14.49
CA GLN A 12 -34.77 -6.12 15.00
C GLN A 12 -35.89 -5.12 14.72
N LYS A 13 -35.57 -3.85 14.42
CA LYS A 13 -36.53 -2.77 14.15
C LYS A 13 -37.57 -2.52 15.26
N GLU A 14 -37.40 -3.18 16.40
CA GLU A 14 -38.24 -3.04 17.58
C GLU A 14 -37.40 -2.56 18.77
N PRO A 15 -38.04 -1.90 19.78
CA PRO A 15 -37.32 -1.46 20.95
C PRO A 15 -36.75 -2.65 21.75
N LEU A 16 -35.42 -2.66 21.97
CA LEU A 16 -34.74 -3.72 22.70
C LEU A 16 -34.23 -3.27 24.06
N GLY A 17 -34.49 -4.09 25.06
CA GLY A 17 -33.97 -3.94 26.42
C GLY A 17 -32.68 -4.74 26.64
N SER A 18 -32.02 -4.50 27.79
CA SER A 18 -30.75 -5.20 28.12
C SER A 18 -30.91 -6.72 28.22
N TRP A 19 -32.08 -7.23 28.55
CA TRP A 19 -32.35 -8.65 28.65
C TRP A 19 -32.47 -9.31 27.26
N SER A 20 -33.24 -8.68 26.36
CA SER A 20 -33.38 -9.14 24.96
C SER A 20 -32.03 -9.10 24.21
N LEU A 21 -31.28 -8.02 24.39
CA LEU A 21 -29.92 -7.89 23.78
C LEU A 21 -28.96 -8.93 24.36
N ASN A 22 -29.02 -9.25 25.63
CA ASN A 22 -28.22 -10.31 26.23
C ASN A 22 -28.52 -11.67 25.59
N ALA A 23 -29.79 -12.01 25.38
CA ALA A 23 -30.20 -13.25 24.75
C ALA A 23 -29.76 -13.34 23.28
N LEU A 24 -29.81 -12.22 22.53
CA LEU A 24 -29.35 -12.15 21.15
C LEU A 24 -27.83 -12.31 21.04
N LEU A 25 -27.05 -11.60 21.84
CA LEU A 25 -25.61 -11.67 21.91
C LEU A 25 -25.10 -13.06 22.32
N ALA A 26 -25.80 -13.71 23.28
CA ALA A 26 -25.46 -15.06 23.73
C ALA A 26 -25.58 -16.09 22.59
N LYS A 27 -26.56 -15.94 21.69
CA LYS A 27 -26.66 -16.79 20.46
C LYS A 27 -25.50 -16.63 19.51
N GLN A 28 -24.82 -15.49 19.55
CA GLN A 28 -23.62 -15.21 18.75
C GLN A 28 -22.31 -15.55 19.49
N GLY A 29 -22.41 -16.20 20.66
CA GLY A 29 -21.24 -16.57 21.46
C GLY A 29 -20.66 -15.43 22.30
N VAL A 30 -21.35 -14.28 22.41
CA VAL A 30 -20.90 -13.12 23.16
C VAL A 30 -21.52 -13.14 24.54
N CYS A 31 -20.74 -13.51 25.58
CA CYS A 31 -21.14 -13.62 26.95
C CYS A 31 -20.94 -12.30 27.71
N VAL A 32 -22.00 -11.53 27.93
CA VAL A 32 -21.98 -10.25 28.66
C VAL A 32 -23.15 -10.15 29.59
N SER A 33 -22.96 -9.69 30.82
CA SER A 33 -24.08 -9.56 31.79
C SER A 33 -25.10 -8.48 31.36
N THR A 34 -26.36 -8.67 31.68
CA THR A 34 -27.42 -7.67 31.45
C THR A 34 -27.13 -6.33 32.11
N ALA A 35 -26.46 -6.34 33.28
CA ALA A 35 -26.03 -5.13 33.98
C ALA A 35 -24.97 -4.36 33.18
N THR A 36 -24.02 -5.07 32.51
CA THR A 36 -23.01 -4.47 31.67
C THR A 36 -23.64 -3.88 30.41
N ILE A 37 -24.57 -4.61 29.77
CA ILE A 37 -25.33 -4.10 28.62
C ILE A 37 -26.10 -2.84 29.02
N GLY A 38 -26.75 -2.86 30.18
CA GLY A 38 -27.48 -1.70 30.68
C GLY A 38 -26.61 -0.45 30.88
N ARG A 39 -25.34 -0.62 31.29
CA ARG A 39 -24.35 0.49 31.35
C ARG A 39 -24.01 1.04 29.96
N TYR A 40 -23.74 0.17 29.01
CA TYR A 40 -23.47 0.59 27.63
C TYR A 40 -24.67 1.34 27.04
N LEU A 41 -25.89 0.83 27.22
CA LEU A 41 -27.10 1.48 26.73
C LEU A 41 -27.29 2.89 27.30
N LYS A 42 -26.96 3.11 28.59
CA LYS A 42 -27.02 4.45 29.19
C LYS A 42 -26.02 5.41 28.56
N VAL A 43 -24.79 4.94 28.24
CA VAL A 43 -23.79 5.75 27.56
C VAL A 43 -24.25 6.07 26.12
N MET A 44 -24.79 5.08 25.42
CA MET A 44 -25.33 5.28 24.08
C MET A 44 -26.51 6.27 24.06
N ASP A 45 -27.37 6.25 25.10
CA ASP A 45 -28.42 7.25 25.26
C ASP A 45 -27.84 8.65 25.49
N SER A 46 -26.82 8.79 26.35
CA SER A 46 -26.14 10.08 26.60
C SER A 46 -25.42 10.62 25.37
N ASP A 47 -24.86 9.73 24.52
CA ASP A 47 -24.19 10.08 23.30
C ASP A 47 -25.19 10.36 22.14
N GLY A 48 -26.49 10.14 22.39
CA GLY A 48 -27.56 10.34 21.44
C GLY A 48 -27.60 9.30 20.31
N LEU A 49 -26.96 8.13 20.50
CA LEU A 49 -26.98 7.01 19.54
C LEU A 49 -28.25 6.17 19.64
N THR A 50 -28.84 6.13 20.82
CA THR A 50 -30.12 5.45 21.11
C THR A 50 -31.07 6.36 21.85
N ILE A 51 -32.36 6.05 21.75
CA ILE A 51 -33.42 6.70 22.52
C ILE A 51 -34.31 5.65 23.18
N ARG A 52 -34.65 5.87 24.44
CA ARG A 52 -35.53 4.99 25.21
C ARG A 52 -36.99 5.15 24.77
N LYS A 53 -37.67 4.02 24.50
CA LYS A 53 -39.11 3.94 24.22
C LYS A 53 -39.83 3.37 25.45
N SER A 54 -40.17 4.23 26.38
CA SER A 54 -40.86 3.86 27.64
C SER A 54 -40.21 2.66 28.34
N ASN A 55 -40.99 1.62 28.66
CA ASN A 55 -40.52 0.37 29.25
C ASN A 55 -40.17 -0.73 28.23
N GLN A 56 -40.33 -0.48 26.94
CA GLN A 56 -40.13 -1.48 25.89
C GLN A 56 -38.65 -1.67 25.55
N GLY A 57 -37.80 -0.68 25.78
CA GLY A 57 -36.39 -0.76 25.44
C GLY A 57 -35.87 0.50 24.74
N ARG A 58 -34.94 0.33 23.82
CA ARG A 58 -34.34 1.43 23.05
C ARG A 58 -34.44 1.15 21.59
N ILE A 59 -34.52 2.23 20.80
CA ILE A 59 -34.38 2.21 19.37
C ILE A 59 -33.12 3.03 18.97
N ILE A 60 -32.59 2.75 17.82
CA ILE A 60 -31.49 3.52 17.25
C ILE A 60 -32.00 4.89 16.80
N THR A 61 -31.17 5.92 16.88
CA THR A 61 -31.43 7.24 16.34
C THR A 61 -30.74 7.40 14.98
N GLU A 62 -31.09 8.42 14.20
CA GLU A 62 -30.37 8.79 12.95
C GLU A 62 -28.86 8.95 13.21
N LYS A 63 -28.47 9.58 14.34
CA LYS A 63 -27.07 9.69 14.74
C LYS A 63 -26.44 8.32 15.00
N GLY A 64 -27.19 7.39 15.60
CA GLY A 64 -26.75 6.03 15.84
C GLY A 64 -26.59 5.24 14.53
N GLU A 65 -27.51 5.40 13.58
CA GLU A 65 -27.45 4.78 12.26
C GLU A 65 -26.21 5.28 11.48
N ASN A 66 -26.01 6.58 11.44
CA ASN A 66 -24.84 7.20 10.80
C ASN A 66 -23.52 6.73 11.43
N TRP A 67 -23.48 6.63 12.76
CA TRP A 67 -22.32 6.11 13.47
C TRP A 67 -22.05 4.64 13.12
N LEU A 68 -23.09 3.80 13.11
CA LEU A 68 -22.98 2.38 12.79
C LEU A 68 -22.53 2.18 11.36
N GLN A 69 -23.07 2.94 10.40
CA GLN A 69 -22.65 2.92 9.01
C GLN A 69 -21.17 3.31 8.86
N SER A 70 -20.74 4.39 9.52
CA SER A 70 -19.35 4.85 9.48
C SER A 70 -18.38 3.77 9.99
N ILE A 71 -18.70 3.10 11.10
CA ILE A 71 -17.88 2.01 11.64
C ILE A 71 -17.88 0.80 10.70
N THR A 72 -19.02 0.44 10.12
CA THR A 72 -19.12 -0.68 9.17
C THR A 72 -18.24 -0.42 7.94
N GLU A 73 -18.30 0.79 7.38
CA GLU A 73 -17.45 1.19 6.25
C GLU A 73 -15.96 1.18 6.62
N HIS A 74 -15.64 1.63 7.84
CA HIS A 74 -14.26 1.63 8.32
C HIS A 74 -13.70 0.21 8.48
N LEU A 75 -14.48 -0.70 9.06
CA LEU A 75 -14.11 -2.11 9.20
C LEU A 75 -13.93 -2.80 7.85
N ALA A 76 -14.87 -2.59 6.91
CA ALA A 76 -14.76 -3.14 5.56
C ALA A 76 -13.51 -2.63 4.82
N ARG A 77 -13.17 -1.34 4.96
CA ARG A 77 -11.92 -0.81 4.39
C ARG A 77 -10.69 -1.43 5.06
N ALA A 78 -10.68 -1.57 6.39
CA ALA A 78 -9.57 -2.17 7.11
C ALA A 78 -9.34 -3.63 6.66
N GLU A 79 -10.39 -4.41 6.48
CA GLU A 79 -10.31 -5.78 5.97
C GLU A 79 -9.69 -5.85 4.58
N VAL A 80 -10.15 -5.01 3.64
CA VAL A 80 -9.55 -4.92 2.29
C VAL A 80 -8.09 -4.48 2.35
N HIS A 81 -7.74 -3.55 3.24
CA HIS A 81 -6.35 -3.10 3.40
C HIS A 81 -5.45 -4.21 3.98
N ASP A 82 -5.95 -4.99 4.94
CA ASP A 82 -5.21 -6.10 5.53
C ASP A 82 -4.99 -7.21 4.49
N GLU A 83 -6.01 -7.58 3.73
CA GLU A 83 -5.90 -8.56 2.64
C GLU A 83 -4.91 -8.08 1.56
N ALA A 84 -5.02 -6.83 1.13
CA ALA A 84 -4.10 -6.24 0.14
C ALA A 84 -2.66 -6.22 0.68
N SER A 85 -2.46 -5.86 1.95
CA SER A 85 -1.14 -5.85 2.59
C SER A 85 -0.51 -7.25 2.65
N ILE A 86 -1.31 -8.29 2.84
CA ILE A 86 -0.83 -9.68 2.81
C ILE A 86 -0.53 -10.12 1.38
N GLY A 87 -1.44 -9.84 0.44
CA GLY A 87 -1.34 -10.24 -0.96
C GLY A 87 -0.22 -9.56 -1.75
N LEU A 88 0.21 -8.37 -1.29
CA LEU A 88 1.30 -7.61 -1.93
C LEU A 88 2.69 -8.00 -1.41
N ARG A 89 2.81 -8.85 -0.40
CA ARG A 89 4.10 -9.29 0.12
C ARG A 89 4.86 -10.12 -0.91
N VAL A 90 6.14 -9.79 -1.07
CA VAL A 90 7.06 -10.58 -1.87
C VAL A 90 7.68 -11.68 -0.98
N ASN A 91 7.28 -12.92 -1.21
CA ASN A 91 7.75 -14.07 -0.43
C ASN A 91 8.74 -14.93 -1.22
N GLU A 92 8.55 -15.03 -2.52
CA GLU A 92 9.33 -15.86 -3.44
C GLU A 92 9.91 -15.03 -4.58
N TYR A 93 10.88 -15.58 -5.30
CA TYR A 93 11.51 -14.92 -6.45
C TYR A 93 10.53 -14.66 -7.60
N THR A 94 9.53 -15.51 -7.76
CA THR A 94 8.46 -15.32 -8.75
C THR A 94 7.61 -14.09 -8.43
N ASP A 95 7.29 -13.87 -7.15
CA ASP A 95 6.57 -12.69 -6.70
C ASP A 95 7.34 -11.40 -7.03
N LEU A 96 8.68 -11.42 -6.86
CA LEU A 96 9.55 -10.28 -7.20
C LEU A 96 9.50 -9.94 -8.69
N LEU A 97 9.55 -10.95 -9.56
CA LEU A 97 9.45 -10.75 -11.00
C LEU A 97 8.10 -10.18 -11.41
N ASP A 98 7.02 -10.70 -10.83
CA ASP A 98 5.66 -10.21 -11.07
C ASP A 98 5.48 -8.78 -10.56
N LEU A 99 6.07 -8.44 -9.41
CA LEU A 99 6.06 -7.09 -8.85
C LEU A 99 6.79 -6.10 -9.77
N ILE A 100 7.99 -6.43 -10.27
CA ILE A 100 8.75 -5.58 -11.20
C ILE A 100 7.96 -5.40 -12.51
N GLN A 101 7.29 -6.45 -12.99
CA GLN A 101 6.43 -6.37 -14.17
C GLN A 101 5.22 -5.44 -13.94
N ALA A 102 4.61 -5.46 -12.77
CA ALA A 102 3.53 -4.55 -12.39
C ALA A 102 4.04 -3.11 -12.25
N ARG A 103 5.23 -2.90 -11.62
CA ARG A 103 5.91 -1.61 -11.56
C ARG A 103 6.10 -1.00 -12.95
N LYS A 104 6.57 -1.80 -13.93
CA LYS A 104 6.74 -1.31 -15.31
C LYS A 104 5.48 -0.62 -15.83
N THR A 105 4.32 -1.25 -15.66
CA THR A 105 3.04 -0.71 -16.15
C THR A 105 2.69 0.62 -15.47
N ILE A 106 2.86 0.71 -14.16
CA ILE A 106 2.56 1.91 -13.37
C ILE A 106 3.57 3.01 -13.71
N GLU A 107 4.85 2.70 -13.74
CA GLU A 107 5.91 3.70 -13.92
C GLU A 107 5.97 4.28 -15.32
N MET A 108 5.67 3.50 -16.35
CA MET A 108 5.50 4.01 -17.70
C MET A 108 4.39 5.06 -17.79
N GLU A 109 3.29 4.89 -17.07
CA GLU A 109 2.22 5.88 -17.07
C GLU A 109 2.55 7.06 -16.14
N THR A 110 3.18 6.84 -14.98
CA THR A 110 3.58 7.95 -14.10
C THR A 110 4.58 8.88 -14.76
N VAL A 111 5.58 8.35 -15.48
CA VAL A 111 6.58 9.18 -16.15
C VAL A 111 5.96 9.95 -17.34
N ARG A 112 5.03 9.34 -18.08
CA ARG A 112 4.28 10.01 -19.15
C ARG A 112 3.48 11.19 -18.60
N LEU A 113 2.78 11.02 -17.50
CA LEU A 113 2.05 12.09 -16.82
C LEU A 113 2.99 13.14 -16.22
N ALA A 114 4.12 12.73 -15.66
CA ALA A 114 5.13 13.61 -15.12
C ALA A 114 5.71 14.54 -16.19
N ALA A 115 5.94 14.06 -17.40
CA ALA A 115 6.43 14.89 -18.52
C ALA A 115 5.52 16.09 -18.81
N VAL A 116 4.19 15.91 -18.62
CA VAL A 116 3.19 16.97 -18.83
C VAL A 116 3.06 17.87 -17.60
N ASN A 117 3.08 17.29 -16.39
CA ASN A 117 2.65 17.97 -15.16
C ASN A 117 3.80 18.56 -14.33
N ALA A 118 5.05 18.12 -14.54
CA ALA A 118 6.17 18.53 -13.72
C ALA A 118 6.42 20.04 -13.73
N THR A 119 6.70 20.60 -12.58
CA THR A 119 7.19 21.97 -12.42
C THR A 119 8.72 22.01 -12.61
N GLN A 120 9.28 23.22 -12.84
CA GLN A 120 10.73 23.38 -12.92
C GLN A 120 11.45 23.01 -11.61
N ASP A 121 10.82 23.33 -10.47
CA ASP A 121 11.38 22.97 -9.15
C ASP A 121 11.42 21.47 -8.92
N GLU A 122 10.43 20.73 -9.43
CA GLU A 122 10.40 19.27 -9.34
C GLU A 122 11.42 18.62 -10.27
N LEU A 123 11.59 19.12 -11.48
CA LEU A 123 12.66 18.68 -12.38
C LEU A 123 14.04 18.96 -11.76
N TRP A 124 14.21 20.10 -11.10
CA TRP A 124 15.44 20.38 -10.37
C TRP A 124 15.69 19.38 -9.24
N LYS A 125 14.66 19.03 -8.43
CA LYS A 125 14.78 18.01 -7.39
C LYS A 125 15.12 16.64 -7.96
N LEU A 126 14.50 16.26 -9.09
CA LEU A 126 14.79 15.01 -9.78
C LEU A 126 16.25 14.97 -10.28
N ARG A 127 16.75 16.08 -10.81
CA ARG A 127 18.16 16.23 -11.19
C ARG A 127 19.11 16.07 -9.99
N GLN A 128 18.74 16.60 -8.82
CA GLN A 128 19.55 16.42 -7.61
C GLN A 128 19.57 14.94 -7.17
N SER A 129 18.46 14.21 -7.30
CA SER A 129 18.39 12.77 -7.02
C SER A 129 19.32 11.98 -7.93
N VAL A 130 19.31 12.24 -9.24
CA VAL A 130 20.22 11.61 -10.21
C VAL A 130 21.68 11.94 -9.90
N SER A 131 22.00 13.21 -9.57
CA SER A 131 23.35 13.63 -9.22
C SER A 131 23.84 12.96 -7.91
N LEU A 132 22.96 12.75 -6.95
CA LEU A 132 23.27 12.00 -5.72
C LEU A 132 23.57 10.54 -6.07
N TYR A 133 22.76 9.93 -6.91
CA TYR A 133 22.95 8.55 -7.34
C TYR A 133 24.31 8.36 -8.05
N TYR A 134 24.69 9.25 -8.97
CA TYR A 134 26.04 9.24 -9.59
C TYR A 134 27.17 9.28 -8.55
N ARG A 135 27.03 10.13 -7.55
CA ARG A 135 28.02 10.25 -6.47
C ARG A 135 28.10 8.98 -5.63
N ASP A 136 26.96 8.41 -5.23
CA ASP A 136 26.91 7.21 -4.41
C ASP A 136 27.52 6.01 -5.14
N VAL A 137 27.26 5.87 -6.43
CA VAL A 137 27.87 4.85 -7.29
C VAL A 137 29.39 5.05 -7.40
N ALA A 138 29.85 6.30 -7.66
CA ALA A 138 31.29 6.62 -7.78
C ALA A 138 32.06 6.36 -6.48
N GLU A 139 31.42 6.56 -5.33
CA GLU A 139 31.99 6.36 -4.01
C GLU A 139 31.81 4.92 -3.47
N ASN A 140 31.23 4.00 -4.25
CA ASN A 140 30.86 2.64 -3.85
C ASN A 140 30.01 2.59 -2.58
N LYS A 141 29.15 3.60 -2.37
CA LYS A 141 28.18 3.65 -1.27
C LYS A 141 26.91 2.89 -1.64
N SER A 142 26.09 2.56 -0.64
CA SER A 142 24.71 2.15 -0.92
C SER A 142 23.99 3.29 -1.62
N HIS A 143 23.34 2.98 -2.74
CA HIS A 143 22.62 3.94 -3.58
C HIS A 143 21.13 3.59 -3.70
N ASP A 144 20.67 2.64 -2.90
CA ASP A 144 19.29 2.18 -2.94
C ASP A 144 18.32 3.34 -2.68
N ASP A 145 18.58 4.15 -1.64
CA ASP A 145 17.74 5.30 -1.31
C ASP A 145 17.69 6.35 -2.46
N SER A 146 18.82 6.65 -3.10
CA SER A 146 18.86 7.61 -4.20
C SER A 146 18.19 7.08 -5.46
N ALA A 147 18.33 5.77 -5.73
CA ALA A 147 17.67 5.10 -6.86
C ALA A 147 16.14 5.07 -6.68
N TYR A 148 15.65 4.63 -5.54
CA TYR A 148 14.21 4.56 -5.27
C TYR A 148 13.55 5.94 -5.17
N ASN A 149 14.25 6.92 -4.60
CA ASN A 149 13.76 8.30 -4.52
C ASN A 149 13.47 8.90 -5.91
N PHE A 150 14.24 8.54 -6.95
CA PHE A 150 14.00 8.94 -8.33
C PHE A 150 12.59 8.54 -8.81
N HIS A 151 12.21 7.29 -8.60
CA HIS A 151 10.90 6.77 -9.01
C HIS A 151 9.75 7.41 -8.21
N THR A 152 9.95 7.60 -6.91
CA THR A 152 8.96 8.25 -6.03
C THR A 152 8.72 9.71 -6.44
N ILE A 153 9.76 10.48 -6.76
CA ILE A 153 9.63 11.87 -7.25
C ILE A 153 8.82 11.89 -8.55
N ILE A 154 9.10 11.00 -9.50
CA ILE A 154 8.34 10.91 -10.77
C ILE A 154 6.88 10.58 -10.50
N ALA A 155 6.60 9.65 -9.58
CA ALA A 155 5.23 9.31 -9.21
C ALA A 155 4.48 10.50 -8.60
N GLU A 156 5.12 11.34 -7.79
CA GLU A 156 4.56 12.58 -7.26
C GLU A 156 4.27 13.60 -8.38
N MET A 157 5.22 13.75 -9.32
CA MET A 157 5.07 14.63 -10.49
C MET A 157 3.91 14.21 -11.39
N SER A 158 3.51 12.94 -11.40
CA SER A 158 2.37 12.44 -12.18
C SER A 158 1.03 13.08 -11.80
N ARG A 159 0.90 13.65 -10.59
CA ARG A 159 -0.34 14.17 -9.98
C ARG A 159 -1.41 13.10 -9.71
N ASN A 160 -1.08 11.83 -9.86
CA ASN A 160 -1.97 10.73 -9.55
C ASN A 160 -1.58 10.07 -8.23
N LYS A 161 -2.28 10.44 -7.14
CA LYS A 161 -2.00 9.89 -5.81
C LYS A 161 -2.07 8.37 -5.72
N TYR A 162 -2.91 7.72 -6.53
CA TYR A 162 -3.06 6.27 -6.51
C TYR A 162 -1.82 5.59 -7.06
N PHE A 163 -1.25 6.08 -8.15
CA PHE A 163 0.02 5.57 -8.67
C PHE A 163 1.16 5.74 -7.65
N LYS A 164 1.24 6.91 -7.01
CA LYS A 164 2.25 7.16 -5.97
C LYS A 164 2.15 6.14 -4.83
N TYR A 165 0.97 5.96 -4.23
CA TYR A 165 0.83 5.04 -3.10
C TYR A 165 1.02 3.56 -3.50
N LEU A 166 0.57 3.16 -4.69
CA LEU A 166 0.83 1.81 -5.19
C LEU A 166 2.32 1.58 -5.40
N LEU A 167 3.02 2.55 -5.99
CA LEU A 167 4.46 2.46 -6.22
C LEU A 167 5.24 2.44 -4.91
N ASP A 168 4.88 3.26 -3.92
CA ASP A 168 5.52 3.25 -2.59
C ASP A 168 5.47 1.85 -1.94
N ILE A 169 4.32 1.17 -2.03
CA ILE A 169 4.16 -0.18 -1.49
C ILE A 169 5.03 -1.17 -2.28
N MET A 170 5.04 -1.10 -3.60
CA MET A 170 5.82 -1.99 -4.45
C MET A 170 7.33 -1.82 -4.22
N ILE A 171 7.81 -0.59 -4.13
CA ILE A 171 9.21 -0.29 -3.80
C ILE A 171 9.58 -0.83 -2.41
N PHE A 172 8.71 -0.64 -1.43
CA PHE A 172 8.94 -1.14 -0.08
C PHE A 172 9.07 -2.68 -0.05
N GLU A 173 8.20 -3.40 -0.74
CA GLU A 173 8.26 -4.87 -0.80
C GLU A 173 9.49 -5.37 -1.58
N GLU A 174 9.88 -4.66 -2.63
CA GLU A 174 11.12 -4.95 -3.38
C GLU A 174 12.35 -4.78 -2.47
N GLN A 175 12.47 -3.64 -1.77
CA GLN A 175 13.58 -3.39 -0.83
C GLN A 175 13.66 -4.47 0.26
N LYS A 176 12.50 -4.91 0.79
CA LYS A 176 12.44 -5.99 1.78
C LYS A 176 12.93 -7.32 1.22
N MET A 177 12.66 -7.61 -0.03
CA MET A 177 13.17 -8.81 -0.68
C MET A 177 14.67 -8.69 -0.96
N GLU A 178 15.14 -7.51 -1.40
CA GLU A 178 16.56 -7.23 -1.61
C GLU A 178 17.40 -7.38 -0.33
N GLU A 179 16.89 -6.95 0.82
CA GLU A 179 17.53 -7.15 2.13
C GLU A 179 17.72 -8.64 2.49
N ARG A 180 16.82 -9.51 2.01
CA ARG A 180 16.89 -10.96 2.24
C ARG A 180 17.82 -11.69 1.29
N MET A 181 18.01 -11.13 0.10
CA MET A 181 18.89 -11.66 -0.93
C MET A 181 20.27 -11.01 -0.75
N ASP A 182 21.20 -11.69 -0.08
CA ASP A 182 22.54 -11.22 0.35
C ASP A 182 23.38 -10.52 -0.75
N LYS A 183 22.95 -10.51 -1.99
CA LYS A 183 23.57 -9.78 -3.14
C LYS A 183 22.56 -9.64 -4.26
N LEU A 184 21.70 -8.63 -4.27
CA LEU A 184 20.95 -8.33 -5.49
C LEU A 184 21.79 -7.48 -6.46
N VAL A 185 21.62 -7.76 -7.73
CA VAL A 185 22.31 -7.16 -8.90
C VAL A 185 22.19 -5.64 -8.93
N THR A 186 21.21 -5.06 -8.27
CA THR A 186 20.99 -3.61 -8.25
C THR A 186 22.24 -2.84 -7.81
N LYS A 187 23.00 -3.37 -6.81
CA LYS A 187 24.25 -2.74 -6.35
C LYS A 187 25.38 -2.82 -7.36
N GLU A 188 25.51 -3.94 -8.07
CA GLU A 188 26.56 -4.14 -9.07
C GLU A 188 26.26 -3.40 -10.40
N ARG A 189 24.97 -3.14 -10.67
CA ARG A 189 24.47 -2.51 -11.89
C ARG A 189 24.22 -1.00 -11.77
N GLY A 190 24.51 -0.40 -10.63
CA GLY A 190 24.30 1.03 -10.38
C GLY A 190 24.82 1.94 -11.48
N ASN A 191 25.99 1.62 -12.07
CA ASN A 191 26.55 2.35 -13.21
C ASN A 191 25.64 2.35 -14.46
N VAL A 192 24.88 1.29 -14.69
CA VAL A 192 23.95 1.18 -15.82
C VAL A 192 22.67 1.96 -15.50
N TYR A 193 22.11 1.73 -14.30
CA TYR A 193 20.84 2.31 -13.92
C TYR A 193 20.91 3.83 -13.78
N VAL A 194 21.99 4.38 -13.23
CA VAL A 194 22.14 5.83 -13.09
C VAL A 194 22.17 6.54 -14.46
N VAL A 195 22.78 5.93 -15.48
CA VAL A 195 22.76 6.47 -16.85
C VAL A 195 21.35 6.43 -17.43
N GLN A 196 20.60 5.36 -17.17
CA GLN A 196 19.21 5.25 -17.61
C GLN A 196 18.30 6.27 -16.88
N HIS A 197 18.54 6.55 -15.60
CA HIS A 197 17.84 7.62 -14.89
C HIS A 197 18.11 8.99 -15.48
N ASP A 198 19.37 9.29 -15.86
CA ASP A 198 19.73 10.53 -16.52
C ASP A 198 19.05 10.67 -17.90
N ASP A 199 18.96 9.58 -18.63
CA ASP A 199 18.23 9.51 -19.90
C ASP A 199 16.73 9.79 -19.74
N ILE A 200 16.09 9.25 -18.69
CA ILE A 200 14.68 9.52 -18.37
C ILE A 200 14.51 10.99 -17.99
N LEU A 201 15.39 11.53 -17.14
CA LEU A 201 15.38 12.93 -16.75
C LEU A 201 15.48 13.85 -17.97
N ALA A 202 16.39 13.55 -18.91
CA ALA A 202 16.54 14.32 -20.13
C ALA A 202 15.23 14.36 -20.97
N ALA A 203 14.51 13.23 -21.06
CA ALA A 203 13.22 13.19 -21.75
C ALA A 203 12.15 14.03 -21.03
N LEU A 204 12.14 13.99 -19.69
CA LEU A 204 11.23 14.81 -18.86
C LEU A 204 11.51 16.31 -19.03
N GLU A 205 12.76 16.72 -19.12
CA GLU A 205 13.16 18.12 -19.34
C GLU A 205 12.77 18.63 -20.74
N LEU A 206 12.80 17.74 -21.74
CA LEU A 206 12.28 18.02 -23.09
C LEU A 206 10.74 18.03 -23.14
N ARG A 207 10.06 17.65 -22.07
CA ARG A 207 8.59 17.45 -22.05
C ARG A 207 8.11 16.42 -23.06
N ASP A 208 8.96 15.49 -23.45
CA ASP A 208 8.64 14.42 -24.39
C ASP A 208 8.08 13.22 -23.64
N ALA A 209 6.75 13.15 -23.56
CA ALA A 209 6.04 12.13 -22.81
C ALA A 209 6.25 10.71 -23.39
N ASP A 210 6.29 10.59 -24.70
CA ASP A 210 6.45 9.30 -25.37
C ASP A 210 7.89 8.77 -25.20
N LEU A 211 8.88 9.65 -25.33
CA LEU A 211 10.28 9.31 -25.10
C LEU A 211 10.53 8.95 -23.63
N ALA A 212 9.95 9.71 -22.68
CA ALA A 212 10.06 9.41 -21.25
C ALA A 212 9.47 8.04 -20.91
N GLN A 213 8.29 7.73 -21.45
CA GLN A 213 7.63 6.43 -21.29
C GLN A 213 8.47 5.29 -21.87
N GLN A 214 9.01 5.47 -23.07
CA GLN A 214 9.88 4.47 -23.72
C GLN A 214 11.14 4.19 -22.88
N ARG A 215 11.81 5.24 -22.39
CA ARG A 215 13.03 5.11 -21.59
C ARG A 215 12.76 4.47 -20.22
N MET A 216 11.66 4.83 -19.55
CA MET A 216 11.25 4.17 -18.32
C MET A 216 10.97 2.68 -18.56
N GLY A 217 10.23 2.34 -19.61
CA GLY A 217 9.99 0.95 -19.98
C GLY A 217 11.27 0.15 -20.20
N ALA A 218 12.23 0.71 -20.92
CA ALA A 218 13.53 0.07 -21.18
C ALA A 218 14.37 -0.08 -19.88
N HIS A 219 14.30 0.91 -18.98
CA HIS A 219 14.95 0.84 -17.68
C HIS A 219 14.42 -0.33 -16.83
N ILE A 220 13.10 -0.43 -16.68
CA ILE A 220 12.49 -1.52 -15.89
C ILE A 220 12.71 -2.88 -16.58
N ASP A 221 12.72 -2.96 -17.91
CA ASP A 221 13.07 -4.21 -18.63
C ASP A 221 14.52 -4.65 -18.35
N THR A 222 15.44 -3.70 -18.23
CA THR A 222 16.83 -3.99 -17.84
C THR A 222 16.87 -4.55 -16.43
N MET A 223 16.18 -3.92 -15.46
CA MET A 223 16.07 -4.42 -14.09
C MET A 223 15.48 -5.83 -14.02
N LEU A 224 14.38 -6.06 -14.73
CA LEU A 224 13.70 -7.36 -14.77
C LEU A 224 14.63 -8.46 -15.34
N SER A 225 15.36 -8.15 -16.39
CA SER A 225 16.33 -9.07 -16.99
C SER A 225 17.48 -9.39 -16.03
N ASP A 226 18.02 -8.38 -15.36
CA ASP A 226 19.13 -8.52 -14.42
C ASP A 226 18.72 -9.36 -13.19
N VAL A 227 17.56 -9.07 -12.62
CA VAL A 227 17.02 -9.84 -11.47
C VAL A 227 16.74 -11.29 -11.88
N LYS A 228 16.14 -11.52 -13.06
CA LYS A 228 15.89 -12.88 -13.56
C LYS A 228 17.18 -13.69 -13.71
N HIS A 229 18.21 -13.10 -14.30
CA HIS A 229 19.51 -13.75 -14.47
C HIS A 229 20.14 -14.13 -13.13
N GLN A 230 20.05 -13.26 -12.14
CA GLN A 230 20.57 -13.54 -10.79
C GLN A 230 19.82 -14.67 -10.09
N ILE A 231 18.49 -14.69 -10.20
CA ILE A 231 17.66 -15.78 -9.65
C ILE A 231 18.11 -17.12 -10.26
N GLU A 232 18.34 -17.16 -11.57
CA GLU A 232 18.84 -18.36 -12.27
C GLU A 232 20.21 -18.80 -11.73
N GLN A 233 21.12 -17.87 -11.44
CA GLN A 233 22.43 -18.16 -10.85
C GLN A 233 22.30 -18.71 -9.43
N ILE A 234 21.49 -18.11 -8.58
CA ILE A 234 21.25 -18.58 -7.19
C ILE A 234 20.68 -19.99 -7.21
N GLN A 235 19.72 -20.27 -8.08
CA GLN A 235 19.11 -21.60 -8.20
C GLN A 235 20.08 -22.65 -8.73
N ALA A 236 21.01 -22.28 -9.60
CA ALA A 236 22.05 -23.18 -10.10
C ALA A 236 23.05 -23.58 -9.00
N LEU A 237 23.52 -22.60 -8.22
CA LEU A 237 24.41 -22.83 -7.08
C LEU A 237 23.78 -23.72 -6.01
N ALA A 238 22.51 -23.48 -5.66
CA ALA A 238 21.78 -24.29 -4.70
C ALA A 238 21.63 -25.77 -5.12
N LYS A 239 21.53 -26.03 -6.44
CA LYS A 239 21.48 -27.39 -6.98
C LYS A 239 22.83 -28.10 -6.88
N GLU A 240 23.93 -27.40 -7.11
CA GLU A 240 25.28 -27.96 -6.99
C GLU A 240 25.62 -28.33 -5.56
N ASP A 241 25.23 -27.51 -4.58
CA ASP A 241 25.45 -27.80 -3.14
C ASP A 241 24.58 -28.96 -2.62
N SER A 242 23.40 -29.18 -3.22
CA SER A 242 22.53 -30.32 -2.84
C SER A 242 22.98 -31.68 -3.39
N VAL A 243 23.94 -31.72 -4.31
CA VAL A 243 24.49 -32.92 -4.93
C VAL A 243 25.82 -33.34 -4.28
N ARG A 244 26.39 -32.52 -3.42
CA ARG A 244 27.58 -32.80 -2.60
C ARG A 244 27.19 -33.29 -1.23
#